data_ecb20ba2e626a980cc4c877597bdc994
#
_entry.id   ecb20ba2e626a980cc4c877597bdc994
#
_cell.length_a   1.000
_cell.length_b   1.000
_cell.length_c   1.000
_cell.angle_alpha   90.00
_cell.angle_beta   90.00
_cell.angle_gamma   90.00
#
_symmetry.space_group_name_H-M   'P 1'
#
loop_
_entity.id
_entity.type
_entity.pdbx_description
1 polymer ?
#
loop_
_entity_poly.entity_id
_entity_poly.type
_entity_poly.pdbx_seq_one_letter_code
_entity_poly.pdbx_strand_id
1 'polypeptide(L)'
;MAKDMDAYKNKMELVETIDPEIDKPVFRRPGFEGIKTLGEIDERIATFIRKAREDKDLTRAELAPLLGLSMQVYGRYERAFSKMHVTRMIHLCEILGFMPMEMLFSAAPHLWGRTPEEAHDTMDLAQQVVSLPHGTKRDLLALVKKMVALERAADGAAAETQRGEEGRL
;
A
#
# COMPACT_ATOMS: atom_id res chain seq x y z
N MET A 1 -27.72 2.21 16.30
CA MET A 1 -27.38 0.78 16.17
C MET A 1 -25.89 0.60 16.40
N ALA A 2 -25.50 -0.21 17.38
CA ALA A 2 -24.10 -0.56 17.53
C ALA A 2 -23.67 -1.40 16.30
N LYS A 3 -22.55 -1.04 15.68
CA LYS A 3 -22.02 -1.75 14.51
C LYS A 3 -21.54 -3.12 15.00
N ASP A 4 -21.97 -4.18 14.32
CA ASP A 4 -21.45 -5.52 14.57
C ASP A 4 -19.97 -5.55 14.22
N MET A 5 -19.14 -5.54 15.25
CA MET A 5 -17.69 -5.48 15.10
C MET A 5 -17.10 -6.79 14.61
N ASP A 6 -17.74 -7.92 14.90
CA ASP A 6 -17.25 -9.23 14.47
C ASP A 6 -17.54 -9.44 12.98
N ALA A 7 -18.72 -9.04 12.51
CA ALA A 7 -19.01 -9.00 11.08
C ALA A 7 -18.06 -8.04 10.33
N TYR A 8 -17.69 -6.91 10.92
CA TYR A 8 -16.71 -6.00 10.32
C TYR A 8 -15.31 -6.62 10.24
N LYS A 9 -14.81 -7.23 11.33
CA LYS A 9 -13.50 -7.90 11.35
C LYS A 9 -13.42 -9.00 10.29
N ASN A 10 -14.46 -9.84 10.22
CA ASN A 10 -14.55 -10.91 9.20
C ASN A 10 -14.54 -10.34 7.78
N LYS A 11 -15.36 -9.32 7.51
CA LYS A 11 -15.40 -8.65 6.19
C LYS A 11 -14.04 -8.06 5.79
N MET A 12 -13.28 -7.54 6.75
CA MET A 12 -11.96 -6.92 6.50
C MET A 12 -10.81 -7.92 6.64
N GLU A 13 -11.10 -9.19 6.86
CA GLU A 13 -10.10 -10.26 7.03
C GLU A 13 -9.10 -9.94 8.16
N LEU A 14 -9.59 -9.34 9.25
CA LEU A 14 -8.75 -8.94 10.37
C LEU A 14 -8.58 -10.09 11.36
N VAL A 15 -7.34 -10.40 11.67
CA VAL A 15 -6.94 -11.38 12.67
C VAL A 15 -6.37 -10.66 13.90
N GLU A 16 -6.79 -11.11 15.08
CA GLU A 16 -6.23 -10.62 16.35
C GLU A 16 -4.78 -11.07 16.49
N THR A 17 -3.90 -10.16 16.85
CA THR A 17 -2.48 -10.42 17.04
C THR A 17 -1.91 -9.54 18.16
N ILE A 18 -0.75 -9.93 18.66
CA ILE A 18 0.03 -9.15 19.63
C ILE A 18 1.21 -8.51 18.88
N ASP A 19 1.36 -7.21 19.05
CA ASP A 19 2.52 -6.48 18.53
C ASP A 19 3.44 -6.11 19.70
N PRO A 20 4.76 -6.37 19.63
CA PRO A 20 5.69 -6.08 20.72
C PRO A 20 5.74 -4.61 21.15
N GLU A 21 5.29 -3.69 20.29
CA GLU A 21 5.27 -2.26 20.58
C GLU A 21 3.96 -1.76 21.16
N ILE A 22 2.95 -2.64 21.33
CA ILE A 22 1.61 -2.27 21.78
C ILE A 22 1.16 -3.21 22.89
N ASP A 23 0.82 -2.65 24.06
CA ASP A 23 0.42 -3.42 25.24
C ASP A 23 -0.94 -4.13 25.13
N LYS A 24 -1.68 -3.89 24.05
CA LYS A 24 -3.03 -4.43 23.82
C LYS A 24 -3.08 -5.23 22.53
N PRO A 25 -3.94 -6.25 22.44
CA PRO A 25 -4.20 -6.93 21.18
C PRO A 25 -4.61 -5.94 20.08
N VAL A 26 -4.06 -6.14 18.90
CA VAL A 26 -4.36 -5.37 17.70
C VAL A 26 -4.93 -6.27 16.61
N PHE A 27 -5.70 -5.70 15.69
CA PHE A 27 -6.30 -6.44 14.58
C PHE A 27 -5.60 -6.05 13.28
N ARG A 28 -5.09 -7.04 12.56
CA ARG A 28 -4.31 -6.85 11.34
C ARG A 28 -4.74 -7.82 10.24
N ARG A 29 -4.62 -7.37 8.98
CA ARG A 29 -4.71 -8.29 7.84
C ARG A 29 -3.42 -9.07 7.71
N PRO A 30 -3.47 -10.41 7.53
CA PRO A 30 -2.30 -11.19 7.18
C PRO A 30 -1.71 -10.72 5.86
N GLY A 31 -0.38 -10.61 5.82
CA GLY A 31 0.34 -10.45 4.56
C GLY A 31 0.61 -11.81 3.90
N PHE A 32 1.24 -11.82 2.72
CA PHE A 32 1.58 -13.06 2.00
C PHE A 32 2.52 -13.98 2.80
N GLU A 33 3.32 -13.41 3.69
CA GLU A 33 4.26 -14.11 4.58
C GLU A 33 3.76 -14.15 6.04
N GLY A 34 2.45 -14.00 6.26
CA GLY A 34 1.85 -13.87 7.58
C GLY A 34 1.74 -12.42 8.07
N ILE A 35 1.40 -12.28 9.35
CA ILE A 35 1.25 -10.97 9.99
C ILE A 35 2.63 -10.44 10.32
N LYS A 36 2.93 -9.22 9.83
CA LYS A 36 4.16 -8.49 10.17
C LYS A 36 3.92 -7.56 11.35
N THR A 37 4.85 -7.49 12.28
CA THR A 37 4.84 -6.51 13.37
C THR A 37 5.01 -5.09 12.84
N LEU A 38 4.70 -4.07 13.64
CA LEU A 38 4.94 -2.68 13.27
C LEU A 38 6.45 -2.42 13.08
N GLY A 39 7.30 -3.01 13.93
CA GLY A 39 8.76 -2.93 13.79
C GLY A 39 9.27 -3.50 12.46
N GLU A 40 8.78 -4.68 12.03
CA GLU A 40 9.15 -5.25 10.72
C GLU A 40 8.70 -4.36 9.55
N ILE A 41 7.56 -3.67 9.68
CA ILE A 41 7.11 -2.69 8.67
C ILE A 41 8.04 -1.48 8.65
N ASP A 42 8.42 -0.95 9.82
CA ASP A 42 9.36 0.16 9.93
C ASP A 42 10.75 -0.20 9.35
N GLU A 43 11.22 -1.43 9.52
CA GLU A 43 12.46 -1.94 8.90
C GLU A 43 12.39 -2.01 7.37
N ARG A 44 11.26 -2.43 6.82
CA ARG A 44 11.02 -2.43 5.36
C ARG A 44 11.02 -1.00 4.81
N ILE A 45 10.35 -0.06 5.48
CA ILE A 45 10.36 1.37 5.14
C ILE A 45 11.80 1.92 5.21
N ALA A 46 12.54 1.62 6.29
CA ALA A 46 13.91 2.05 6.47
C ALA A 46 14.83 1.54 5.35
N THR A 47 14.66 0.28 4.95
CA THR A 47 15.40 -0.33 3.84
C THR A 47 15.08 0.36 2.52
N PHE A 48 13.79 0.63 2.26
CA PHE A 48 13.36 1.33 1.05
C PHE A 48 13.97 2.73 0.94
N ILE A 49 13.88 3.56 1.99
CA ILE A 49 14.41 4.93 1.94
C ILE A 49 15.94 4.98 1.80
N ARG A 50 16.64 4.00 2.41
CA ARG A 50 18.09 3.85 2.21
C ARG A 50 18.40 3.58 0.75
N LYS A 51 17.71 2.59 0.14
CA LYS A 51 17.88 2.26 -1.27
C LYS A 51 17.57 3.45 -2.17
N ALA A 52 16.43 4.12 -1.95
CA ALA A 52 16.04 5.30 -2.72
C ALA A 52 17.07 6.42 -2.69
N ARG A 53 17.76 6.62 -1.55
CA ARG A 53 18.89 7.55 -1.46
C ARG A 53 20.11 7.06 -2.24
N GLU A 54 20.46 5.79 -2.07
CA GLU A 54 21.62 5.16 -2.74
C GLU A 54 21.45 5.14 -4.26
N ASP A 55 20.25 4.91 -4.76
CA ASP A 55 19.90 4.98 -6.19
C ASP A 55 20.06 6.41 -6.79
N LYS A 56 20.18 7.44 -5.94
CA LYS A 56 20.51 8.82 -6.32
C LYS A 56 21.98 9.17 -6.08
N ASP A 57 22.82 8.21 -5.74
CA ASP A 57 24.24 8.38 -5.40
C ASP A 57 24.48 9.38 -4.24
N LEU A 58 23.47 9.58 -3.36
CA LEU A 58 23.56 10.51 -2.24
C LEU A 58 24.08 9.82 -0.98
N THR A 59 24.97 10.48 -0.28
CA THR A 59 25.33 10.13 1.11
C THR A 59 24.28 10.64 2.10
N ARG A 60 24.27 10.10 3.32
CA ARG A 60 23.43 10.64 4.41
C ARG A 60 23.78 12.10 4.74
N ALA A 61 25.05 12.46 4.62
CA ALA A 61 25.53 13.82 4.89
C ALA A 61 24.99 14.83 3.86
N GLU A 62 24.78 14.43 2.62
CA GLU A 62 24.22 15.25 1.56
C GLU A 62 22.68 15.32 1.64
N LEU A 63 21.99 14.22 1.92
CA LEU A 63 20.52 14.21 1.97
C LEU A 63 19.96 14.87 3.24
N ALA A 64 20.56 14.64 4.39
CA ALA A 64 20.01 15.11 5.67
C ALA A 64 19.79 16.64 5.72
N PRO A 65 20.71 17.50 5.25
CA PRO A 65 20.48 18.96 5.19
C PRO A 65 19.30 19.37 4.32
N LEU A 66 19.03 18.64 3.21
CA LEU A 66 17.88 18.91 2.34
C LEU A 66 16.55 18.67 3.07
N LEU A 67 16.57 17.79 4.07
CA LEU A 67 15.42 17.50 4.93
C LEU A 67 15.35 18.41 6.17
N GLY A 68 16.32 19.32 6.34
CA GLY A 68 16.46 20.11 7.56
C GLY A 68 16.84 19.26 8.78
N LEU A 69 17.59 18.18 8.59
CA LEU A 69 18.00 17.23 9.63
C LEU A 69 19.53 17.15 9.76
N SER A 70 20.00 16.71 10.93
CA SER A 70 21.35 16.23 11.04
C SER A 70 21.51 14.83 10.45
N MET A 71 22.72 14.48 10.01
CA MET A 71 23.04 13.14 9.50
C MET A 71 22.68 12.02 10.49
N GLN A 72 22.86 12.27 11.80
CA GLN A 72 22.53 11.31 12.85
C GLN A 72 21.02 11.08 12.95
N VAL A 73 20.23 12.15 12.89
CA VAL A 73 18.75 12.07 12.94
C VAL A 73 18.22 11.36 11.70
N TYR A 74 18.70 11.71 10.50
CA TYR A 74 18.31 10.99 9.28
C TYR A 74 18.70 9.52 9.33
N GLY A 75 19.92 9.22 9.82
CA GLY A 75 20.41 7.85 9.97
C GLY A 75 19.56 6.98 10.92
N ARG A 76 18.77 7.58 11.83
CA ARG A 76 17.82 6.83 12.67
C ARG A 76 16.61 6.34 11.87
N TYR A 77 16.16 7.08 10.87
CA TYR A 77 15.11 6.60 9.94
C TYR A 77 15.59 5.41 9.12
N GLU A 78 16.79 5.44 8.56
CA GLU A 78 17.35 4.33 7.78
C GLU A 78 17.69 3.07 8.59
N ARG A 79 17.66 3.15 9.92
CA ARG A 79 17.86 2.01 10.84
C ARG A 79 16.58 1.60 11.59
N ALA A 80 15.44 2.17 11.22
CA ALA A 80 14.16 1.97 11.90
C ALA A 80 14.15 2.37 13.41
N PHE A 81 15.13 3.17 13.87
CA PHE A 81 15.18 3.65 15.25
C PHE A 81 14.26 4.83 15.53
N SER A 82 13.69 5.40 14.50
CA SER A 82 12.69 6.47 14.60
C SER A 82 11.61 6.23 13.56
N LYS A 83 10.35 6.26 14.02
CA LYS A 83 9.18 6.14 13.15
C LYS A 83 9.07 7.36 12.24
N MET A 84 8.72 7.12 10.99
CA MET A 84 8.57 8.18 10.00
C MET A 84 7.14 8.70 10.01
N HIS A 85 6.98 10.01 10.19
CA HIS A 85 5.69 10.67 10.00
C HIS A 85 5.40 10.85 8.51
N VAL A 86 4.11 10.83 8.14
CA VAL A 86 3.64 11.00 6.76
C VAL A 86 4.18 12.28 6.12
N THR A 87 4.27 13.38 6.85
CA THR A 87 4.86 14.64 6.35
C THR A 87 6.33 14.49 5.96
N ARG A 88 7.10 13.67 6.69
CA ARG A 88 8.50 13.39 6.34
C ARG A 88 8.59 12.48 5.11
N MET A 89 7.69 11.53 4.98
CA MET A 89 7.57 10.71 3.78
C MET A 89 7.34 11.57 2.53
N ILE A 90 6.38 12.50 2.57
CA ILE A 90 6.10 13.42 1.46
C ILE A 90 7.36 14.20 1.08
N HIS A 91 8.06 14.77 2.05
CA HIS A 91 9.30 15.52 1.80
C HIS A 91 10.41 14.64 1.18
N LEU A 92 10.53 13.38 1.60
CA LEU A 92 11.45 12.42 0.96
C LEU A 92 11.06 12.11 -0.49
N CYS A 93 9.77 11.95 -0.78
CA CYS A 93 9.27 11.76 -2.14
C CYS A 93 9.63 12.95 -3.05
N GLU A 94 9.50 14.18 -2.54
CA GLU A 94 9.86 15.41 -3.28
C GLU A 94 11.35 15.48 -3.60
N ILE A 95 12.22 15.08 -2.67
CA ILE A 95 13.67 15.17 -2.84
C ILE A 95 14.23 13.99 -3.64
N LEU A 96 13.78 12.77 -3.35
CA LEU A 96 14.32 11.54 -3.96
C LEU A 96 13.56 11.12 -5.23
N GLY A 97 12.38 11.69 -5.48
CA GLY A 97 11.62 11.49 -6.72
C GLY A 97 10.94 10.13 -6.83
N PHE A 98 10.68 9.44 -5.73
CA PHE A 98 9.87 8.22 -5.73
C PHE A 98 8.39 8.53 -5.42
N MET A 99 7.49 7.66 -5.86
CA MET A 99 6.07 7.77 -5.52
C MET A 99 5.80 7.16 -4.13
N PRO A 100 4.94 7.79 -3.30
CA PRO A 100 4.60 7.26 -1.97
C PRO A 100 4.14 5.80 -2.00
N MET A 101 3.43 5.40 -3.06
CA MET A 101 2.94 4.04 -3.24
C MET A 101 4.07 3.00 -3.34
N GLU A 102 5.24 3.34 -3.89
CA GLU A 102 6.38 2.43 -4.01
C GLU A 102 6.92 2.02 -2.63
N MET A 103 7.05 2.98 -1.74
CA MET A 103 7.47 2.72 -0.36
C MET A 103 6.41 1.92 0.41
N LEU A 104 5.13 2.27 0.27
CA LEU A 104 4.03 1.54 0.92
C LEU A 104 3.90 0.12 0.38
N PHE A 105 4.08 -0.08 -0.93
CA PHE A 105 4.10 -1.40 -1.55
C PHE A 105 5.24 -2.26 -1.01
N SER A 106 6.45 -1.70 -0.93
CA SER A 106 7.61 -2.39 -0.36
C SER A 106 7.37 -2.85 1.10
N ALA A 107 6.64 -2.06 1.88
CA ALA A 107 6.36 -2.36 3.28
C ALA A 107 5.20 -3.35 3.47
N ALA A 108 4.14 -3.25 2.66
CA ALA A 108 2.90 -3.99 2.83
C ALA A 108 2.25 -4.37 1.47
N PRO A 109 2.89 -5.23 0.64
CA PRO A 109 2.43 -5.54 -0.72
C PRO A 109 1.03 -6.17 -0.75
N HIS A 110 0.62 -6.88 0.30
CA HIS A 110 -0.70 -7.50 0.45
C HIS A 110 -1.89 -6.51 0.44
N LEU A 111 -1.63 -5.21 0.45
CA LEU A 111 -2.68 -4.19 0.30
C LEU A 111 -3.06 -3.94 -1.16
N TRP A 112 -2.29 -4.45 -2.13
CA TRP A 112 -2.47 -4.23 -3.57
C TRP A 112 -3.02 -5.42 -4.33
N GLY A 113 -3.12 -6.60 -3.72
CA GLY A 113 -3.64 -7.80 -4.37
C GLY A 113 -3.89 -8.92 -3.36
N ARG A 114 -4.55 -9.97 -3.79
CA ARG A 114 -4.83 -11.18 -2.99
C ARG A 114 -3.68 -12.19 -3.05
N THR A 115 -2.90 -12.15 -4.14
CA THR A 115 -1.69 -12.94 -4.33
C THR A 115 -0.49 -12.02 -4.56
N PRO A 116 0.76 -12.51 -4.34
CA PRO A 116 1.96 -11.75 -4.67
C PRO A 116 1.99 -11.29 -6.12
N GLU A 117 1.57 -12.13 -7.06
CA GLU A 117 1.52 -11.84 -8.49
C GLU A 117 0.54 -10.69 -8.77
N GLU A 118 -0.71 -10.79 -8.27
CA GLU A 118 -1.73 -9.75 -8.42
C GLU A 118 -1.27 -8.41 -7.84
N ALA A 119 -0.58 -8.44 -6.70
CA ALA A 119 -0.04 -7.24 -6.08
C ALA A 119 1.05 -6.58 -6.93
N HIS A 120 1.95 -7.38 -7.52
CA HIS A 120 2.98 -6.89 -8.44
C HIS A 120 2.38 -6.32 -9.72
N ASP A 121 1.44 -7.03 -10.36
CA ASP A 121 0.74 -6.56 -11.56
C ASP A 121 0.04 -5.22 -11.32
N THR A 122 -0.62 -5.09 -10.15
CA THR A 122 -1.26 -3.83 -9.74
C THR A 122 -0.25 -2.68 -9.61
N MET A 123 0.90 -2.97 -9.00
CA MET A 123 1.95 -1.97 -8.80
C MET A 123 2.61 -1.58 -10.13
N ASP A 124 2.93 -2.56 -10.97
CA ASP A 124 3.52 -2.35 -12.29
C ASP A 124 2.57 -1.53 -13.18
N LEU A 125 1.28 -1.87 -13.19
CA LEU A 125 0.27 -1.10 -13.91
C LEU A 125 0.24 0.36 -13.45
N ALA A 126 0.26 0.59 -12.13
CA ALA A 126 0.26 1.93 -11.57
C ALA A 126 1.50 2.74 -11.99
N GLN A 127 2.70 2.12 -11.95
CA GLN A 127 3.95 2.75 -12.40
C GLN A 127 3.92 3.08 -13.90
N GLN A 128 3.45 2.16 -14.73
CA GLN A 128 3.30 2.39 -16.17
C GLN A 128 2.35 3.56 -16.45
N VAL A 129 1.20 3.59 -15.78
CA VAL A 129 0.23 4.68 -15.92
C VAL A 129 0.83 6.02 -15.51
N VAL A 130 1.62 6.07 -14.42
CA VAL A 130 2.26 7.32 -13.97
C VAL A 130 3.20 7.88 -15.04
N SER A 131 3.90 7.06 -15.81
CA SER A 131 4.85 7.47 -16.85
C SER A 131 4.19 7.99 -18.13
N LEU A 132 2.89 7.69 -18.38
CA LEU A 132 2.20 8.08 -19.61
C LEU A 132 1.96 9.59 -19.72
N PRO A 133 1.91 10.17 -20.94
CA PRO A 133 1.44 11.53 -21.18
C PRO A 133 0.00 11.73 -20.68
N HIS A 134 -0.33 12.96 -20.30
CA HIS A 134 -1.64 13.28 -19.72
C HIS A 134 -2.83 12.89 -20.62
N GLY A 135 -2.74 13.13 -21.94
CA GLY A 135 -3.78 12.75 -22.91
C GLY A 135 -4.03 11.25 -22.89
N THR A 136 -2.97 10.45 -23.00
CA THR A 136 -3.04 8.98 -22.97
C THR A 136 -3.61 8.46 -21.65
N LYS A 137 -3.27 9.09 -20.51
CA LYS A 137 -3.88 8.77 -19.21
C LYS A 137 -5.39 8.94 -19.21
N ARG A 138 -5.89 10.02 -19.83
CA ARG A 138 -7.35 10.28 -19.92
C ARG A 138 -8.06 9.23 -20.78
N ASP A 139 -7.45 8.86 -21.91
CA ASP A 139 -8.02 7.83 -22.81
C ASP A 139 -8.05 6.47 -22.12
N LEU A 140 -6.94 6.09 -21.45
CA LEU A 140 -6.87 4.87 -20.67
C LEU A 140 -7.90 4.86 -19.53
N LEU A 141 -8.07 5.95 -18.81
CA LEU A 141 -9.07 6.08 -17.74
C LEU A 141 -10.49 5.91 -18.29
N ALA A 142 -10.79 6.45 -19.47
CA ALA A 142 -12.09 6.29 -20.11
C ALA A 142 -12.35 4.82 -20.50
N LEU A 143 -11.32 4.12 -21.00
CA LEU A 143 -11.39 2.69 -21.31
C LEU A 143 -11.64 1.85 -20.06
N VAL A 144 -10.84 2.04 -19.01
CA VAL A 144 -10.97 1.30 -17.74
C VAL A 144 -12.36 1.50 -17.12
N LYS A 145 -12.89 2.73 -17.13
CA LYS A 145 -14.26 3.01 -16.64
C LYS A 145 -15.33 2.22 -17.40
N LYS A 146 -15.17 2.09 -18.73
CA LYS A 146 -16.10 1.27 -19.54
C LYS A 146 -15.99 -0.21 -19.22
N MET A 147 -14.78 -0.74 -19.05
CA MET A 147 -14.55 -2.14 -18.69
C MET A 147 -15.20 -2.47 -17.33
N VAL A 148 -14.95 -1.65 -16.32
CA VAL A 148 -15.54 -1.81 -14.97
C VAL A 148 -17.06 -1.74 -15.01
N ALA A 149 -17.64 -0.86 -15.84
CA ALA A 149 -19.08 -0.76 -16.00
C ALA A 149 -19.68 -2.02 -16.65
N LEU A 150 -19.00 -2.59 -17.64
CA LEU A 150 -19.43 -3.84 -18.30
C LEU A 150 -19.38 -5.03 -17.36
N GLU A 151 -18.31 -5.18 -16.58
CA GLU A 151 -18.18 -6.25 -15.58
C GLU A 151 -19.27 -6.18 -14.53
N ARG A 152 -19.55 -4.98 -13.98
CA ARG A 152 -20.63 -4.79 -13.01
C ARG A 152 -22.03 -5.11 -13.58
N ALA A 153 -22.23 -4.79 -14.85
CA ALA A 153 -23.49 -5.13 -15.52
C ALA A 153 -23.63 -6.65 -15.72
N ALA A 154 -22.54 -7.34 -16.06
CA ALA A 154 -22.53 -8.79 -16.20
C ALA A 154 -22.78 -9.50 -14.85
N ASP A 155 -22.12 -9.04 -13.78
CA ASP A 155 -22.32 -9.58 -12.42
C ASP A 155 -23.75 -9.36 -11.93
N GLY A 156 -24.34 -8.19 -12.20
CA GLY A 156 -25.73 -7.87 -11.88
C GLY A 156 -26.72 -8.80 -12.60
N ALA A 157 -26.51 -9.04 -13.89
CA ALA A 157 -27.34 -9.94 -14.67
C ALA A 157 -27.24 -11.41 -14.20
N ALA A 158 -26.01 -11.86 -13.84
CA ALA A 158 -25.81 -13.20 -13.30
C ALA A 158 -26.53 -13.40 -11.95
N ALA A 159 -26.47 -12.41 -11.07
CA ALA A 159 -27.14 -12.44 -9.77
C ALA A 159 -28.68 -12.46 -9.88
N GLU A 160 -29.25 -11.75 -10.87
CA GLU A 160 -30.70 -11.76 -11.15
C GLU A 160 -31.16 -13.12 -11.70
N THR A 161 -30.36 -13.75 -12.56
CA THR A 161 -30.64 -15.08 -13.11
C THR A 161 -30.67 -16.14 -12.01
N GLN A 162 -29.71 -16.14 -11.08
CA GLN A 162 -29.70 -17.09 -9.97
C GLN A 162 -30.88 -16.92 -9.02
N ARG A 163 -31.30 -15.68 -8.71
CA ARG A 163 -32.50 -15.42 -7.90
C ARG A 163 -33.81 -15.86 -8.59
N GLY A 164 -33.85 -15.75 -9.91
CA GLY A 164 -35.00 -16.20 -10.70
C GLY A 164 -35.16 -17.72 -10.74
N GLU A 165 -34.07 -18.47 -10.64
CA GLU A 165 -34.08 -19.93 -10.58
C GLU A 165 -34.44 -20.46 -9.19
N GLU A 166 -33.92 -19.85 -8.11
CA GLU A 166 -34.29 -20.22 -6.72
C GLU A 166 -35.74 -19.91 -6.36
N GLY A 167 -36.37 -18.92 -6.99
CA GLY A 167 -37.80 -18.58 -6.78
C GLY A 167 -38.78 -19.48 -7.54
N ARG A 168 -38.33 -20.46 -8.33
CA ARG A 168 -39.17 -21.38 -9.11
C ARG A 168 -39.25 -22.81 -8.55
N LEU A 169 -38.55 -23.09 -7.45
CA LEU A 169 -38.63 -24.34 -6.68
C LEU A 169 -39.53 -24.17 -5.45
#